data_dab9e2d54e11117b34fe7166656c156f
#
_entry.id   dab9e2d54e11117b34fe7166656c156f
#
_cell.length_a   1.000
_cell.length_b   1.000
_cell.length_c   1.000
_cell.angle_alpha   90.00
_cell.angle_beta   90.00
_cell.angle_gamma   90.00
#
_symmetry.space_group_name_H-M   'P 1'
#
loop_
_entity.id
_entity.type
_entity.pdbx_description
1 polymer ?
#
loop_
_entity_poly.entity_id
_entity_poly.type
_entity_poly.pdbx_seq_one_letter_code
_entity_poly.pdbx_strand_id
1 'polypeptide(L)'
;MKKDYFNTFEESDFRICEDMEFNSENKNIFIPMEAWFDVDKKFGINIIGDDSAWVNLFAEYNPVIGEIRMFYDIDTENKAFEREYVMTDEERSTITQYIKKMCMQRHHVPCMEFYITEYIETCDCEIDLECRQEGNVCRVYNTNDGAVLYQEDMGGNLSKHIGHKIELANYGDSECYSIECMDCNEVLFSSNAERIGLQDIEDNDGQEMHM
;
A
#
# COMPACT_ATOMS: atom_id res chain seq x y z
N MET A 1 -14.17 23.12 -21.38
CA MET A 1 -14.45 21.84 -20.74
C MET A 1 -13.16 21.02 -20.88
N LYS A 2 -12.34 20.96 -19.84
CA LYS A 2 -11.17 20.06 -19.83
C LYS A 2 -11.75 18.64 -19.81
N LYS A 3 -11.49 17.86 -20.86
CA LYS A 3 -11.72 16.43 -20.79
C LYS A 3 -10.70 15.90 -19.79
N ASP A 4 -11.18 15.38 -18.66
CA ASP A 4 -10.37 14.61 -17.74
C ASP A 4 -10.02 13.30 -18.43
N TYR A 5 -8.80 13.19 -18.92
CA TYR A 5 -8.31 12.01 -19.65
C TYR A 5 -8.20 10.78 -18.77
N PHE A 6 -8.33 10.92 -17.44
CA PHE A 6 -8.33 9.83 -16.47
C PHE A 6 -9.71 9.45 -15.92
N ASN A 7 -10.78 10.12 -16.31
CA ASN A 7 -12.15 9.69 -15.95
C ASN A 7 -12.52 8.30 -16.48
N THR A 8 -11.58 7.63 -17.15
CA THR A 8 -11.73 6.29 -17.70
C THR A 8 -10.50 5.43 -17.41
N PHE A 9 -9.86 5.61 -16.26
CA PHE A 9 -8.76 4.72 -15.86
C PHE A 9 -9.35 3.34 -15.59
N GLU A 10 -9.32 2.52 -16.61
CA GLU A 10 -9.61 1.11 -16.48
C GLU A 10 -8.32 0.38 -16.08
N GLU A 11 -8.46 -0.74 -15.40
CA GLU A 11 -7.34 -1.59 -14.98
C GLU A 11 -6.45 -2.01 -16.17
N SER A 12 -6.97 -1.97 -17.39
CA SER A 12 -6.24 -2.25 -18.63
C SER A 12 -5.27 -1.16 -19.08
N ASP A 13 -5.40 0.07 -18.53
CA ASP A 13 -4.63 1.22 -18.99
C ASP A 13 -3.24 1.31 -18.33
N PHE A 14 -3.00 0.53 -17.29
CA PHE A 14 -1.72 0.48 -16.59
C PHE A 14 -1.36 -0.94 -16.16
N ARG A 15 -0.08 -1.16 -15.92
CA ARG A 15 0.44 -2.41 -15.39
C ARG A 15 1.57 -2.18 -14.40
N ILE A 16 1.70 -3.05 -13.42
CA ILE A 16 2.89 -3.15 -12.59
C ILE A 16 3.92 -3.94 -13.40
N CYS A 17 5.08 -3.36 -13.66
CA CYS A 17 6.09 -3.93 -14.54
C CYS A 17 7.13 -4.77 -13.81
N GLU A 18 7.42 -4.46 -12.55
CA GLU A 18 8.40 -5.14 -11.71
C GLU A 18 7.78 -5.54 -10.36
N ASP A 19 8.54 -6.20 -9.51
CA ASP A 19 8.09 -6.52 -8.16
C ASP A 19 7.95 -5.26 -7.31
N MET A 20 7.03 -5.32 -6.35
CA MET A 20 6.87 -4.26 -5.36
C MET A 20 7.96 -4.40 -4.32
N GLU A 21 8.53 -3.28 -3.91
CA GLU A 21 9.61 -3.23 -2.94
C GLU A 21 9.24 -2.31 -1.76
N PHE A 22 9.69 -2.67 -0.56
CA PHE A 22 9.58 -1.78 0.59
C PHE A 22 10.75 -0.79 0.60
N ASN A 23 10.42 0.50 0.66
CA ASN A 23 11.44 1.55 0.79
C ASN A 23 11.63 1.89 2.28
N SER A 24 12.76 1.47 2.84
CA SER A 24 13.09 1.68 4.25
C SER A 24 13.35 3.15 4.63
N GLU A 25 13.59 4.04 3.66
CA GLU A 25 13.82 5.47 3.93
C GLU A 25 12.51 6.21 4.20
N ASN A 26 11.51 6.04 3.32
CA ASN A 26 10.23 6.74 3.42
C ASN A 26 9.10 5.90 4.01
N LYS A 27 9.39 4.62 4.34
CA LYS A 27 8.43 3.68 4.94
C LYS A 27 7.17 3.47 4.08
N ASN A 28 7.37 3.35 2.77
CA ASN A 28 6.30 3.09 1.81
C ASN A 28 6.63 1.86 0.96
N ILE A 29 5.62 1.26 0.35
CA ILE A 29 5.80 0.28 -0.71
C ILE A 29 6.05 1.06 -2.01
N PHE A 30 7.19 0.81 -2.63
CA PHE A 30 7.52 1.30 -3.97
C PHE A 30 6.96 0.36 -5.03
N ILE A 31 6.25 0.91 -6.01
CA ILE A 31 5.52 0.13 -7.02
C ILE A 31 5.87 0.67 -8.39
N PRO A 32 6.77 -0.01 -9.15
CA PRO A 32 7.08 0.34 -10.52
C PRO A 32 5.91 -0.01 -11.44
N MET A 33 5.47 0.95 -12.23
CA MET A 33 4.30 0.86 -13.10
C MET A 33 4.58 1.43 -14.47
N GLU A 34 3.77 1.04 -15.44
CA GLU A 34 3.72 1.67 -16.76
C GLU A 34 2.26 1.96 -17.12
N ALA A 35 2.04 3.05 -17.83
CA ALA A 35 0.74 3.35 -18.39
C ALA A 35 0.86 3.95 -19.80
N TRP A 36 -0.16 3.68 -20.63
CA TRP A 36 -0.26 4.24 -21.98
C TRP A 36 -1.06 5.53 -21.95
N PHE A 37 -0.44 6.64 -22.33
CA PHE A 37 -1.08 7.95 -22.34
C PHE A 37 -0.88 8.72 -23.65
N ASP A 38 -1.83 9.60 -23.92
CA ASP A 38 -1.63 10.75 -24.79
C ASP A 38 -0.81 11.79 -24.03
N VAL A 39 0.50 11.78 -24.26
CA VAL A 39 1.47 12.52 -23.45
C VAL A 39 1.30 14.03 -23.59
N ASP A 40 1.01 14.51 -24.80
CA ASP A 40 0.83 15.94 -25.08
C ASP A 40 -0.35 16.53 -24.28
N LYS A 41 -1.47 15.81 -24.29
CA LYS A 41 -2.67 16.30 -23.63
C LYS A 41 -2.60 16.18 -22.12
N LYS A 42 -1.95 15.11 -21.65
CA LYS A 42 -1.91 14.80 -20.23
C LYS A 42 -0.87 15.61 -19.48
N PHE A 43 0.34 15.66 -19.99
CA PHE A 43 1.48 16.27 -19.31
C PHE A 43 1.87 17.63 -19.87
N GLY A 44 1.27 18.06 -20.98
CA GLY A 44 1.65 19.29 -21.68
C GLY A 44 3.06 19.23 -22.25
N ILE A 45 3.54 18.03 -22.60
CA ILE A 45 4.87 17.77 -23.13
C ILE A 45 4.69 17.51 -24.63
N ASN A 46 5.33 18.33 -25.45
CA ASN A 46 5.30 18.15 -26.91
C ASN A 46 6.38 17.15 -27.31
N ILE A 47 5.97 15.93 -27.65
CA ILE A 47 6.84 14.89 -28.22
C ILE A 47 6.67 14.93 -29.74
N ILE A 48 7.73 15.22 -30.44
CA ILE A 48 7.70 15.33 -31.91
C ILE A 48 7.48 13.94 -32.52
N GLY A 49 6.28 13.73 -33.06
CA GLY A 49 5.96 12.62 -33.96
C GLY A 49 5.03 11.52 -33.42
N ASP A 50 4.78 11.44 -32.15
CA ASP A 50 3.82 10.50 -31.57
C ASP A 50 3.13 11.13 -30.33
N ASP A 51 1.81 11.24 -30.36
CA ASP A 51 1.03 11.84 -29.28
C ASP A 51 0.77 10.86 -28.13
N SER A 52 1.06 9.59 -28.33
CA SER A 52 0.82 8.51 -27.38
C SER A 52 2.10 7.73 -27.11
N ALA A 53 2.42 7.53 -25.83
CA ALA A 53 3.58 6.78 -25.41
C ALA A 53 3.31 6.02 -24.11
N TRP A 54 4.05 4.95 -23.88
CA TRP A 54 4.18 4.37 -22.57
C TRP A 54 4.95 5.33 -21.67
N VAL A 55 4.39 5.58 -20.49
CA VAL A 55 4.99 6.44 -19.48
C VAL A 55 5.40 5.58 -18.33
N ASN A 56 6.64 5.70 -17.90
CA ASN A 56 7.10 5.08 -16.67
C ASN A 56 6.45 5.80 -15.49
N LEU A 57 5.74 5.05 -14.71
CA LEU A 57 5.11 5.51 -13.48
C LEU A 57 5.72 4.77 -12.31
N PHE A 58 5.73 5.40 -11.17
CA PHE A 58 5.89 4.67 -9.93
C PHE A 58 4.97 5.25 -8.87
N ALA A 59 4.49 4.40 -8.02
CA ALA A 59 3.69 4.79 -6.88
C ALA A 59 4.43 4.47 -5.59
N GLU A 60 4.26 5.35 -4.61
CA GLU A 60 4.61 5.10 -3.21
C GLU A 60 3.31 4.92 -2.45
N TYR A 61 3.14 3.78 -1.82
CA TYR A 61 1.91 3.43 -1.12
C TYR A 61 2.18 3.01 0.32
N ASN A 62 1.54 3.68 1.26
CA ASN A 62 1.51 3.26 2.66
C ASN A 62 0.14 2.63 2.97
N PRO A 63 0.04 1.30 3.11
CA PRO A 63 -1.24 0.64 3.33
C PRO A 63 -1.84 0.89 4.71
N VAL A 64 -1.02 1.27 5.69
CA VAL A 64 -1.45 1.54 7.08
C VAL A 64 -2.28 2.81 7.15
N ILE A 65 -1.75 3.91 6.58
CA ILE A 65 -2.42 5.22 6.59
C ILE A 65 -3.25 5.48 5.33
N GLY A 66 -3.19 4.55 4.34
CA GLY A 66 -3.92 4.67 3.08
C GLY A 66 -3.39 5.78 2.17
N GLU A 67 -2.20 6.29 2.41
CA GLU A 67 -1.60 7.33 1.58
C GLU A 67 -0.96 6.73 0.34
N ILE A 68 -1.28 7.30 -0.82
CA ILE A 68 -0.65 6.96 -2.09
C ILE A 68 -0.21 8.22 -2.81
N ARG A 69 1.02 8.21 -3.28
CA ARG A 69 1.60 9.22 -4.18
C ARG A 69 2.04 8.55 -5.46
N MET A 70 1.88 9.24 -6.57
CA MET A 70 2.29 8.74 -7.88
C MET A 70 3.25 9.71 -8.54
N PHE A 71 4.24 9.17 -9.20
CA PHE A 71 5.24 9.93 -9.94
C PHE A 71 5.34 9.40 -11.37
N TYR A 72 5.74 10.24 -12.27
CA TYR A 72 6.02 9.84 -13.64
C TYR A 72 7.39 10.29 -14.08
N ASP A 73 8.02 9.46 -14.89
CA ASP A 73 9.25 9.75 -15.59
C ASP A 73 9.01 9.64 -17.10
N ILE A 74 9.30 10.71 -17.80
CA ILE A 74 9.24 10.75 -19.27
C ILE A 74 10.62 11.10 -19.76
N ASP A 75 11.25 10.14 -20.40
CA ASP A 75 12.53 10.36 -21.08
C ASP A 75 12.26 10.79 -22.51
N THR A 76 12.69 12.00 -22.83
CA THR A 76 12.69 12.53 -24.20
C THR A 76 14.13 12.65 -24.69
N GLU A 77 14.35 12.68 -26.01
CA GLU A 77 15.69 12.80 -26.61
C GLU A 77 16.58 13.92 -26.02
N ASN A 78 16.01 14.88 -25.30
CA ASN A 78 16.70 16.01 -24.74
C ASN A 78 16.55 16.27 -23.26
N LYS A 79 15.61 15.62 -22.56
CA LYS A 79 15.35 15.83 -21.12
C LYS A 79 14.63 14.65 -20.51
N ALA A 80 15.11 14.22 -19.34
CA ALA A 80 14.35 13.43 -18.41
C ALA A 80 13.47 14.33 -17.52
N PHE A 81 12.21 13.94 -17.29
CA PHE A 81 11.29 14.65 -16.42
C PHE A 81 10.73 13.67 -15.40
N GLU A 82 11.05 13.92 -14.15
CA GLU A 82 10.40 13.26 -13.03
C GLU A 82 9.49 14.26 -12.31
N ARG A 83 8.20 13.94 -12.18
CA ARG A 83 7.23 14.80 -11.51
C ARG A 83 6.18 14.00 -10.76
N GLU A 84 5.72 14.56 -9.66
CA GLU A 84 4.55 14.05 -8.96
C GLU A 84 3.29 14.27 -9.81
N TYR A 85 2.51 13.20 -9.93
CA TYR A 85 1.22 13.20 -10.59
C TYR A 85 0.11 13.43 -9.57
N VAL A 86 -0.64 14.52 -9.75
CA VAL A 86 -1.77 14.85 -8.86
C VAL A 86 -2.99 14.04 -9.30
N MET A 87 -3.30 12.99 -8.55
CA MET A 87 -4.46 12.13 -8.78
C MET A 87 -5.75 12.80 -8.34
N THR A 88 -6.84 12.54 -9.07
CA THR A 88 -8.20 12.74 -8.58
C THR A 88 -8.55 11.68 -7.53
N ASP A 89 -9.62 11.86 -6.76
CA ASP A 89 -10.05 10.87 -5.76
C ASP A 89 -10.48 9.54 -6.43
N GLU A 90 -11.07 9.61 -7.63
CA GLU A 90 -11.46 8.43 -8.40
C GLU A 90 -10.24 7.65 -8.88
N GLU A 91 -9.24 8.33 -9.44
CA GLU A 91 -7.97 7.72 -9.85
C GLU A 91 -7.26 7.09 -8.66
N ARG A 92 -7.19 7.80 -7.55
CA ARG A 92 -6.61 7.29 -6.30
C ARG A 92 -7.25 5.98 -5.85
N SER A 93 -8.60 5.95 -5.85
CA SER A 93 -9.35 4.75 -5.48
C SER A 93 -9.06 3.57 -6.42
N THR A 94 -9.11 3.82 -7.74
CA THR A 94 -8.87 2.79 -8.76
C THR A 94 -7.46 2.22 -8.66
N ILE A 95 -6.45 3.08 -8.56
CA ILE A 95 -5.05 2.66 -8.45
C ILE A 95 -4.80 1.91 -7.15
N THR A 96 -5.35 2.38 -6.03
CA THR A 96 -5.21 1.68 -4.74
C THR A 96 -5.80 0.28 -4.78
N GLN A 97 -6.99 0.11 -5.40
CA GLN A 97 -7.61 -1.21 -5.55
C GLN A 97 -6.77 -2.13 -6.45
N TYR A 98 -6.24 -1.58 -7.55
CA TYR A 98 -5.35 -2.33 -8.43
C TYR A 98 -4.07 -2.78 -7.70
N ILE A 99 -3.42 -1.90 -6.95
CA ILE A 99 -2.23 -2.25 -6.16
C ILE A 99 -2.54 -3.37 -5.17
N LYS A 100 -3.64 -3.28 -4.42
CA LYS A 100 -4.06 -4.33 -3.48
C LYS A 100 -4.26 -5.68 -4.17
N LYS A 101 -4.93 -5.69 -5.33
CA LYS A 101 -5.14 -6.90 -6.12
C LYS A 101 -3.81 -7.49 -6.60
N MET A 102 -2.92 -6.67 -7.11
CA MET A 102 -1.62 -7.11 -7.62
C MET A 102 -0.70 -7.61 -6.51
N CYS A 103 -0.75 -7.02 -5.31
CA CYS A 103 -0.04 -7.50 -4.14
C CYS A 103 -0.47 -8.94 -3.80
N MET A 104 -1.78 -9.18 -3.73
CA MET A 104 -2.31 -10.53 -3.51
C MET A 104 -1.90 -11.53 -4.60
N GLN A 105 -1.89 -11.10 -5.87
CA GLN A 105 -1.51 -11.99 -6.98
C GLN A 105 -0.02 -12.33 -7.02
N ARG A 106 0.85 -11.39 -6.64
CA ARG A 106 2.31 -11.55 -6.73
C ARG A 106 2.94 -12.09 -5.45
N HIS A 107 2.52 -11.55 -4.30
CA HIS A 107 3.11 -11.87 -3.00
C HIS A 107 2.25 -12.83 -2.18
N HIS A 108 1.01 -13.12 -2.64
CA HIS A 108 0.06 -14.01 -1.97
C HIS A 108 -0.35 -13.56 -0.56
N VAL A 109 -0.15 -12.27 -0.27
CA VAL A 109 -0.49 -11.65 1.02
C VAL A 109 -1.13 -10.27 0.80
N PRO A 110 -1.96 -9.77 1.72
CA PRO A 110 -2.46 -8.39 1.70
C PRO A 110 -1.32 -7.37 1.76
N CYS A 111 -1.53 -6.18 1.17
CA CYS A 111 -0.52 -5.12 1.20
C CYS A 111 -0.08 -4.72 2.61
N MET A 112 -1.00 -4.78 3.60
CA MET A 112 -0.69 -4.48 4.99
C MET A 112 0.27 -5.50 5.58
N GLU A 113 0.01 -6.79 5.32
CA GLU A 113 0.88 -7.88 5.77
C GLU A 113 2.26 -7.79 5.10
N PHE A 114 2.29 -7.61 3.78
CA PHE A 114 3.54 -7.38 3.03
C PHE A 114 4.33 -6.21 3.63
N TYR A 115 3.68 -5.07 3.86
CA TYR A 115 4.31 -3.89 4.45
C TYR A 115 4.93 -4.17 5.82
N ILE A 116 4.19 -4.83 6.72
CA ILE A 116 4.67 -5.11 8.08
C ILE A 116 5.83 -6.09 8.05
N THR A 117 5.74 -7.16 7.24
CA THR A 117 6.82 -8.16 7.10
C THR A 117 8.09 -7.49 6.60
N GLU A 118 8.04 -6.79 5.48
CA GLU A 118 9.18 -6.09 4.90
C GLU A 118 9.76 -5.02 5.86
N TYR A 119 8.89 -4.29 6.56
CA TYR A 119 9.34 -3.34 7.56
C TYR A 119 10.14 -4.01 8.66
N ILE A 120 9.65 -5.13 9.21
CA ILE A 120 10.33 -5.86 10.29
C ILE A 120 11.68 -6.41 9.82
N GLU A 121 11.73 -6.98 8.61
CA GLU A 121 12.93 -7.57 8.04
C GLU A 121 14.02 -6.53 7.70
N THR A 122 13.60 -5.32 7.34
CA THR A 122 14.52 -4.24 6.92
C THR A 122 14.79 -3.19 7.99
N CYS A 123 14.13 -3.27 9.14
CA CYS A 123 14.30 -2.31 10.23
C CYS A 123 15.66 -2.49 10.91
N ASP A 124 16.54 -1.49 10.78
CA ASP A 124 17.86 -1.48 11.42
C ASP A 124 17.85 -1.04 12.90
N CYS A 125 16.68 -0.65 13.42
CA CYS A 125 16.52 -0.19 14.80
C CYS A 125 15.68 -1.18 15.62
N GLU A 126 15.74 -1.03 16.95
CA GLU A 126 14.83 -1.74 17.84
C GLU A 126 13.38 -1.33 17.57
N ILE A 127 12.47 -2.30 17.59
CA ILE A 127 11.04 -2.04 17.41
C ILE A 127 10.42 -1.85 18.80
N ASP A 128 10.19 -0.58 19.16
CA ASP A 128 9.56 -0.17 20.41
C ASP A 128 8.25 0.57 20.11
N LEU A 129 7.13 -0.07 20.44
CA LEU A 129 5.82 0.36 19.99
C LEU A 129 5.08 1.23 21.02
N GLU A 130 4.47 2.30 20.55
CA GLU A 130 3.60 3.16 21.34
C GLU A 130 2.30 3.47 20.58
N CYS A 131 1.17 3.41 21.29
CA CYS A 131 -0.12 3.84 20.79
C CYS A 131 -0.40 5.29 21.15
N ARG A 132 -0.63 6.15 20.15
CA ARG A 132 -0.94 7.58 20.32
C ARG A 132 -2.18 7.98 19.54
N GLN A 133 -2.88 8.98 20.07
CA GLN A 133 -3.94 9.67 19.36
C GLN A 133 -3.37 10.82 18.52
N GLU A 134 -3.79 10.90 17.27
CA GLU A 134 -3.51 12.03 16.37
C GLU A 134 -4.79 12.49 15.68
N GLY A 135 -5.34 13.61 16.13
CA GLY A 135 -6.63 14.09 15.61
C GLY A 135 -7.74 13.07 15.81
N ASN A 136 -8.32 12.58 14.72
CA ASN A 136 -9.42 11.60 14.72
C ASN A 136 -8.98 10.15 14.53
N VAL A 137 -7.69 9.87 14.60
CA VAL A 137 -7.14 8.52 14.47
C VAL A 137 -6.28 8.15 15.67
N CYS A 138 -6.19 6.85 15.96
CA CYS A 138 -5.20 6.27 16.85
C CYS A 138 -4.19 5.49 16.01
N ARG A 139 -2.90 5.62 16.35
CA ARG A 139 -1.81 4.98 15.61
C ARG A 139 -0.85 4.27 16.55
N VAL A 140 -0.35 3.13 16.09
CA VAL A 140 0.79 2.45 16.70
C VAL A 140 2.02 2.79 15.89
N TYR A 141 3.01 3.37 16.56
CA TYR A 141 4.30 3.79 16.00
C TYR A 141 5.43 2.95 16.54
N ASN A 142 6.45 2.72 15.72
CA ASN A 142 7.77 2.46 16.26
C ASN A 142 8.39 3.80 16.72
N THR A 143 8.71 3.93 18.00
CA THR A 143 9.22 5.18 18.60
C THR A 143 10.62 5.52 18.12
N ASN A 144 11.38 4.55 17.60
CA ASN A 144 12.77 4.71 17.21
C ASN A 144 12.95 5.34 15.82
N ASP A 145 12.01 5.09 14.88
CA ASP A 145 12.08 5.64 13.53
C ASP A 145 10.79 6.34 13.05
N GLY A 146 9.73 6.32 13.87
CA GLY A 146 8.46 6.97 13.59
C GLY A 146 7.56 6.25 12.59
N ALA A 147 7.90 5.02 12.18
CA ALA A 147 7.06 4.23 11.29
C ALA A 147 5.71 3.92 11.91
N VAL A 148 4.62 4.08 11.15
CA VAL A 148 3.27 3.70 11.56
C VAL A 148 3.03 2.25 11.15
N LEU A 149 2.73 1.38 12.11
CA LEU A 149 2.51 -0.04 11.88
C LEU A 149 1.03 -0.43 11.90
N TYR A 150 0.19 0.33 12.61
CA TYR A 150 -1.24 0.09 12.66
C TYR A 150 -2.02 1.39 12.91
N GLN A 151 -3.22 1.51 12.36
CA GLN A 151 -4.08 2.68 12.52
C GLN A 151 -5.56 2.29 12.58
N GLU A 152 -6.31 2.97 13.44
CA GLU A 152 -7.77 2.93 13.49
C GLU A 152 -8.36 4.33 13.69
N ASP A 153 -9.62 4.52 13.29
CA ASP A 153 -10.38 5.72 13.62
C ASP A 153 -10.63 5.82 15.13
N MET A 154 -10.78 7.05 15.64
CA MET A 154 -11.22 7.30 17.01
C MET A 154 -12.58 6.65 17.26
N GLY A 155 -12.62 5.84 18.32
CA GLY A 155 -13.78 5.02 18.67
C GLY A 155 -13.63 3.55 18.28
N GLY A 156 -12.59 3.21 17.53
CA GLY A 156 -12.13 1.84 17.35
C GLY A 156 -11.48 1.26 18.61
N ASN A 157 -11.06 0.00 18.52
CA ASN A 157 -10.48 -0.71 19.67
C ASN A 157 -9.19 -0.04 20.15
N LEU A 158 -8.36 0.42 19.21
CA LEU A 158 -7.05 1.01 19.49
C LEU A 158 -7.10 2.20 20.46
N SER A 159 -8.20 2.96 20.49
CA SER A 159 -8.37 4.12 21.38
C SER A 159 -8.32 3.75 22.88
N LYS A 160 -8.60 2.50 23.25
CA LYS A 160 -8.55 1.99 24.62
C LYS A 160 -7.14 1.67 25.11
N HIS A 161 -6.19 1.62 24.17
CA HIS A 161 -4.82 1.17 24.41
C HIS A 161 -3.80 2.32 24.40
N ILE A 162 -4.29 3.58 24.34
CA ILE A 162 -3.43 4.75 24.45
C ILE A 162 -2.73 4.76 25.80
N GLY A 163 -1.39 4.79 25.78
CA GLY A 163 -0.55 4.74 26.99
C GLY A 163 -0.35 3.34 27.58
N HIS A 164 -0.93 2.30 26.99
CA HIS A 164 -0.63 0.92 27.34
C HIS A 164 0.66 0.44 26.68
N LYS A 165 1.25 -0.59 27.27
CA LYS A 165 2.42 -1.25 26.70
C LYS A 165 2.00 -2.08 25.50
N ILE A 166 2.53 -1.72 24.33
CA ILE A 166 2.30 -2.41 23.05
C ILE A 166 3.58 -3.14 22.66
N GLU A 167 3.46 -4.38 22.22
CA GLU A 167 4.59 -5.18 21.74
C GLU A 167 4.29 -5.78 20.37
N LEU A 168 5.35 -6.01 19.59
CA LEU A 168 5.33 -6.84 18.41
C LEU A 168 5.69 -8.27 18.82
N ALA A 169 4.76 -9.20 18.64
CA ALA A 169 4.99 -10.61 18.91
C ALA A 169 5.18 -11.39 17.59
N ASN A 170 6.10 -12.35 17.60
CA ASN A 170 6.30 -13.31 16.53
C ASN A 170 5.99 -14.71 17.05
N TYR A 171 5.06 -15.40 16.41
CA TYR A 171 4.62 -16.73 16.81
C TYR A 171 5.14 -17.82 15.88
N GLY A 172 6.22 -18.46 16.31
CA GLY A 172 6.76 -19.66 15.67
C GLY A 172 7.73 -19.41 14.51
N ASP A 173 7.97 -20.47 13.72
CA ASP A 173 8.88 -20.46 12.56
C ASP A 173 8.25 -19.86 11.30
N SER A 174 7.03 -19.34 11.40
CA SER A 174 6.31 -18.71 10.31
C SER A 174 6.37 -17.20 10.45
N GLU A 175 6.30 -16.50 9.33
CA GLU A 175 6.23 -15.04 9.20
C GLU A 175 4.91 -14.47 9.76
N CYS A 176 4.56 -14.88 11.00
CA CYS A 176 3.33 -14.52 11.67
C CYS A 176 3.61 -13.49 12.75
N TYR A 177 3.28 -12.25 12.44
CA TYR A 177 3.46 -11.14 13.37
C TYR A 177 2.13 -10.68 13.92
N SER A 178 2.11 -10.32 15.20
CA SER A 178 0.97 -9.63 15.81
C SER A 178 1.41 -8.41 16.59
N ILE A 179 0.56 -7.41 16.63
CA ILE A 179 0.70 -6.23 17.48
C ILE A 179 -0.24 -6.46 18.67
N GLU A 180 0.29 -6.47 19.87
CA GLU A 180 -0.42 -6.87 21.07
C GLU A 180 -0.33 -5.83 22.19
N CYS A 181 -1.43 -5.66 22.91
CA CYS A 181 -1.45 -4.90 24.16
C CYS A 181 -1.13 -5.81 25.33
N MET A 182 0.01 -5.62 25.98
CA MET A 182 0.46 -6.41 27.10
C MET A 182 -0.34 -6.13 28.37
N ASP A 183 -0.88 -4.93 28.55
CA ASP A 183 -1.66 -4.57 29.74
C ASP A 183 -3.08 -5.18 29.70
N CYS A 184 -3.64 -5.37 28.51
CA CYS A 184 -4.99 -5.92 28.33
C CYS A 184 -5.00 -7.39 27.88
N ASN A 185 -3.86 -7.93 27.42
CA ASN A 185 -3.74 -9.22 26.73
C ASN A 185 -4.65 -9.30 25.49
N GLU A 186 -4.73 -8.23 24.71
CA GLU A 186 -5.51 -8.15 23.48
C GLU A 186 -4.60 -8.08 22.26
N VAL A 187 -4.95 -8.85 21.21
CA VAL A 187 -4.33 -8.75 19.88
C VAL A 187 -4.99 -7.59 19.16
N LEU A 188 -4.19 -6.60 18.75
CA LEU A 188 -4.65 -5.40 18.02
C LEU A 188 -4.60 -5.63 16.51
N PHE A 189 -3.59 -6.35 16.04
CA PHE A 189 -3.41 -6.75 14.65
C PHE A 189 -2.74 -8.13 14.60
N SER A 190 -3.11 -8.95 13.60
CA SER A 190 -2.43 -10.22 13.31
C SER A 190 -2.36 -10.44 11.81
N SER A 191 -1.17 -10.73 11.29
CA SER A 191 -0.94 -11.02 9.88
C SER A 191 -1.71 -12.26 9.37
N ASN A 192 -2.01 -13.22 10.24
CA ASN A 192 -2.73 -14.43 9.87
C ASN A 192 -4.26 -14.29 9.81
N ALA A 193 -4.83 -13.25 10.42
CA ALA A 193 -6.29 -13.13 10.52
C ALA A 193 -6.94 -12.96 9.13
N GLU A 194 -6.26 -12.27 8.21
CA GLU A 194 -6.75 -12.07 6.85
C GLU A 194 -6.58 -13.30 5.95
N ARG A 195 -5.54 -14.13 6.17
CA ARG A 195 -5.34 -15.39 5.45
C ARG A 195 -6.42 -16.42 5.79
N ILE A 196 -6.83 -16.51 7.04
CA ILE A 196 -7.90 -17.42 7.47
C ILE A 196 -9.22 -17.07 6.77
N GLY A 197 -9.56 -15.79 6.67
CA GLY A 197 -10.78 -15.35 5.97
C GLY A 197 -10.79 -15.60 4.46
N LEU A 198 -9.61 -15.67 3.83
CA LEU A 198 -9.49 -15.95 2.39
C LEU A 198 -9.58 -17.46 2.09
N GLN A 199 -9.06 -18.32 2.96
CA GLN A 199 -9.18 -19.79 2.83
C GLN A 199 -10.63 -20.24 2.94
N ASP A 200 -11.42 -19.63 3.83
CA ASP A 200 -12.85 -19.93 3.99
C ASP A 200 -13.69 -19.58 2.75
N ILE A 201 -13.21 -18.65 1.90
CA ILE A 201 -13.89 -18.26 0.66
C ILE A 201 -13.56 -19.23 -0.49
N GLU A 202 -12.30 -19.68 -0.60
CA GLU A 202 -11.88 -20.61 -1.67
C GLU A 202 -12.45 -22.03 -1.45
N ASP A 203 -12.57 -22.47 -0.20
CA ASP A 203 -13.14 -23.80 0.12
C ASP A 203 -14.67 -23.89 -0.12
N ASN A 204 -15.38 -22.76 -0.14
CA ASN A 204 -16.82 -22.73 -0.36
C ASN A 204 -17.22 -22.78 -1.86
N ASP A 205 -16.36 -22.28 -2.75
CA ASP A 205 -16.62 -22.34 -4.21
C ASP A 205 -16.35 -23.73 -4.82
N GLY A 206 -15.72 -24.64 -4.08
CA GLY A 206 -15.37 -25.99 -4.53
C GLY A 206 -16.44 -27.06 -4.33
N GLN A 207 -17.56 -26.78 -3.66
CA GLN A 207 -18.55 -27.81 -3.28
C GLN A 207 -19.86 -27.85 -4.10
N GLU A 208 -20.04 -27.02 -5.11
CA GLU A 208 -21.22 -27.05 -5.97
C GLU A 208 -20.93 -27.56 -7.38
N MET A 209 -20.43 -28.79 -7.54
CA MET A 209 -20.62 -29.55 -8.78
C MET A 209 -20.38 -31.03 -8.58
N HIS A 210 -21.31 -31.74 -7.94
CA HIS A 210 -21.59 -33.13 -8.17
C HIS A 210 -22.98 -33.50 -7.64
N MET A 211 -23.98 -33.29 -8.47
CA MET A 211 -25.19 -34.12 -8.58
C MET A 211 -25.67 -34.18 -10.02
#